data_1d98bc0bc7cbfe19c4754e893be02049
#
_entry.id   1d98bc0bc7cbfe19c4754e893be02049
#
_cell.length_a   1.000
_cell.length_b   1.000
_cell.length_c   1.000
_cell.angle_alpha   90.00
_cell.angle_beta   90.00
_cell.angle_gamma   90.00
#
_symmetry.space_group_name_H-M   'P 1'
#
loop_
_entity.id
_entity.type
_entity.pdbx_description
1 polymer ?
#
loop_
_entity_poly.entity_id
_entity_poly.type
_entity_poly.pdbx_seq_one_letter_code
_entity_poly.pdbx_strand_id
1 'polypeptide(L)'
;MLRRRAALVTAALLTAALTGCSGGTVPAERTAPSASPKATTPAARPPAGHAPTERFAVGVRQLKLNRDGHRALPVVLWYPARGAAGGAPERSAPTADGRFPVVMFSHGLGAQPEDYQPLLSRWAAAGFVVAAPRFPHTSTGSDGNVLDVLNQPADVSYALTQVLAADEKPDDPLHGRLAVDRVAAAGHSAGGVTTVGLFTAGRDERLDAGIVFAGTALGVGTAFAGAAAPQLFVHGQADEVVDYAAGKAVYDAVPWPKAMLSLPKGDHGRALLTDGAALRVVADTTVEFLRWTLYADAAAKRRLPADATRGGLATLDDHL
;
A
#
# COMPACT_ATOMS: atom_id res chain seq x y z
N MET A 1 34.59 41.86 25.16
CA MET A 1 35.80 41.07 25.40
C MET A 1 35.38 39.68 25.84
N LEU A 2 35.50 38.66 25.00
CA LEU A 2 35.86 37.28 25.39
C LEU A 2 36.12 36.47 24.15
N ARG A 3 37.19 35.72 24.21
CA ARG A 3 37.96 35.17 23.09
C ARG A 3 37.35 33.88 22.54
N ARG A 4 37.39 33.77 21.20
CA ARG A 4 37.20 32.51 20.43
C ARG A 4 38.35 31.54 20.73
N ARG A 5 38.06 30.26 20.91
CA ARG A 5 39.05 29.18 20.81
C ARG A 5 38.59 28.22 19.70
N ALA A 6 39.40 28.17 18.66
CA ALA A 6 39.33 27.15 17.61
C ALA A 6 40.11 25.92 18.09
N ALA A 7 39.56 24.74 17.88
CA ALA A 7 40.28 23.48 18.06
C ALA A 7 40.49 22.84 16.67
N LEU A 8 41.75 22.73 16.28
CA LEU A 8 42.21 21.91 15.14
C LEU A 8 42.20 20.45 15.55
N VAL A 9 41.67 19.58 14.68
CA VAL A 9 41.86 18.13 14.76
C VAL A 9 42.73 17.70 13.58
N THR A 10 43.88 17.19 13.92
CA THR A 10 44.94 16.71 13.03
C THR A 10 44.63 15.29 12.56
N ALA A 11 44.68 15.04 11.25
CA ALA A 11 44.59 13.72 10.64
C ALA A 11 45.99 13.02 10.72
N ALA A 12 46.00 11.79 11.20
CA ALA A 12 47.20 10.94 11.16
C ALA A 12 46.96 9.83 10.10
N LEU A 13 47.81 9.87 9.08
CA LEU A 13 47.98 8.78 8.10
C LEU A 13 48.88 7.70 8.68
N LEU A 14 48.46 6.45 8.69
CA LEU A 14 49.33 5.29 8.93
C LEU A 14 49.46 4.49 7.62
N THR A 15 50.69 4.53 7.09
CA THR A 15 51.17 3.62 6.05
C THR A 15 51.73 2.38 6.73
N ALA A 16 51.29 1.18 6.31
CA ALA A 16 51.94 -0.09 6.70
C ALA A 16 52.48 -0.78 5.44
N ALA A 17 53.79 -1.09 5.52
CA ALA A 17 54.60 -1.70 4.49
C ALA A 17 54.41 -3.20 4.42
N LEU A 18 54.51 -3.73 3.20
CA LEU A 18 54.60 -5.15 2.84
C LEU A 18 55.99 -5.67 3.14
N THR A 19 56.09 -6.85 3.83
CA THR A 19 57.22 -7.75 3.74
C THR A 19 56.72 -9.18 3.58
N GLY A 20 57.23 -9.83 2.56
CA GLY A 20 56.86 -11.16 2.18
C GLY A 20 57.77 -12.24 2.77
N CYS A 21 57.51 -13.50 2.34
CA CYS A 21 58.26 -14.75 2.32
C CYS A 21 57.75 -15.80 3.34
N SER A 22 57.30 -16.92 2.95
CA SER A 22 57.91 -18.10 2.40
C SER A 22 57.01 -19.34 2.56
N GLY A 23 57.11 -20.23 1.65
CA GLY A 23 56.28 -21.39 1.36
C GLY A 23 56.10 -22.41 2.48
N GLY A 24 54.93 -23.00 2.42
CA GLY A 24 54.58 -24.26 3.09
C GLY A 24 53.47 -24.92 2.27
N THR A 25 53.85 -26.02 1.61
CA THR A 25 52.92 -26.92 0.91
C THR A 25 52.08 -27.68 1.93
N VAL A 26 50.75 -27.45 1.88
CA VAL A 26 49.75 -28.21 2.62
C VAL A 26 48.96 -29.06 1.62
N PRO A 27 48.64 -30.35 1.90
CA PRO A 27 47.95 -31.23 0.96
C PRO A 27 46.53 -30.76 0.69
N ALA A 28 46.10 -30.78 -0.58
CA ALA A 28 44.75 -30.47 -1.00
C ALA A 28 43.74 -31.46 -0.43
N GLU A 29 42.96 -31.03 0.52
CA GLU A 29 41.76 -31.71 0.97
C GLU A 29 40.66 -31.49 -0.11
N ARG A 30 40.21 -32.61 -0.70
CA ARG A 30 39.15 -32.60 -1.70
C ARG A 30 37.83 -32.19 -1.01
N THR A 31 37.45 -30.94 -1.08
CA THR A 31 36.10 -30.50 -0.77
C THR A 31 35.14 -31.06 -1.80
N ALA A 32 34.16 -31.83 -1.33
CA ALA A 32 33.03 -32.28 -2.11
C ALA A 32 32.27 -31.08 -2.72
N PRO A 33 31.68 -31.19 -3.93
CA PRO A 33 30.93 -30.11 -4.53
C PRO A 33 29.72 -29.77 -3.66
N SER A 34 29.72 -28.58 -3.11
CA SER A 34 28.56 -27.98 -2.45
C SER A 34 27.42 -27.92 -3.48
N ALA A 35 26.33 -28.62 -3.21
CA ALA A 35 25.13 -28.55 -4.03
C ALA A 35 24.61 -27.10 -4.04
N SER A 36 24.67 -26.44 -5.19
CA SER A 36 24.04 -25.14 -5.42
C SER A 36 22.58 -25.25 -5.02
N PRO A 37 22.03 -24.29 -4.25
CA PRO A 37 20.61 -24.26 -3.98
C PRO A 37 19.86 -24.22 -5.31
N LYS A 38 18.94 -25.16 -5.53
CA LYS A 38 18.02 -25.15 -6.66
C LYS A 38 17.37 -23.78 -6.70
N ALA A 39 17.63 -23.01 -7.75
CA ALA A 39 16.88 -21.79 -8.04
C ALA A 39 15.41 -22.18 -8.11
N THR A 40 14.63 -21.77 -7.11
CA THR A 40 13.17 -21.86 -7.16
C THR A 40 12.74 -20.94 -8.29
N THR A 41 12.28 -21.51 -9.39
CA THR A 41 11.67 -20.76 -10.48
C THR A 41 10.53 -19.93 -9.87
N PRO A 42 10.50 -18.60 -10.03
CA PRO A 42 9.38 -17.81 -9.54
C PRO A 42 8.10 -18.43 -10.11
N ALA A 43 7.10 -18.66 -9.27
CA ALA A 43 5.80 -19.16 -9.71
C ALA A 43 5.32 -18.26 -10.85
N ALA A 44 5.01 -18.86 -11.99
CA ALA A 44 4.60 -18.12 -13.17
C ALA A 44 3.47 -17.16 -12.80
N ARG A 45 3.65 -15.87 -13.10
CA ARG A 45 2.61 -14.84 -12.92
C ARG A 45 1.33 -15.37 -13.53
N PRO A 46 0.19 -15.43 -12.79
CA PRO A 46 -1.06 -15.87 -13.37
C PRO A 46 -1.29 -15.08 -14.67
N PRO A 47 -1.79 -15.70 -15.76
CA PRO A 47 -1.93 -15.00 -17.03
C PRO A 47 -2.66 -13.68 -16.80
N ALA A 48 -2.20 -12.60 -17.45
CA ALA A 48 -2.88 -11.32 -17.45
C ALA A 48 -4.32 -11.57 -17.88
N GLY A 49 -5.21 -11.59 -16.92
CA GLY A 49 -6.56 -12.08 -17.08
C GLY A 49 -7.54 -10.97 -16.77
N HIS A 50 -8.75 -11.20 -17.12
CA HIS A 50 -9.86 -10.33 -16.80
C HIS A 50 -10.10 -10.32 -15.29
N ALA A 51 -10.31 -9.13 -14.72
CA ALA A 51 -10.81 -9.02 -13.35
C ALA A 51 -12.17 -9.74 -13.23
N PRO A 52 -12.54 -10.22 -12.04
CA PRO A 52 -13.85 -10.81 -11.82
C PRO A 52 -14.98 -9.85 -12.25
N THR A 53 -15.94 -10.32 -13.02
CA THR A 53 -17.10 -9.53 -13.44
C THR A 53 -18.22 -9.57 -12.43
N GLU A 54 -18.37 -10.69 -11.71
CA GLU A 54 -19.36 -10.87 -10.65
C GLU A 54 -18.82 -10.33 -9.31
N ARG A 55 -19.75 -9.86 -8.48
CA ARG A 55 -19.41 -9.43 -7.13
C ARG A 55 -19.43 -10.62 -6.17
N PHE A 56 -18.52 -10.59 -5.22
CA PHE A 56 -18.44 -11.55 -4.13
C PHE A 56 -19.24 -11.08 -2.91
N ALA A 57 -19.68 -12.03 -2.08
CA ALA A 57 -19.92 -11.75 -0.66
C ALA A 57 -18.61 -11.31 -0.01
N VAL A 58 -18.67 -10.64 1.12
CA VAL A 58 -17.49 -10.10 1.81
C VAL A 58 -17.32 -10.79 3.15
N GLY A 59 -16.15 -11.39 3.33
CA GLY A 59 -15.69 -11.87 4.62
C GLY A 59 -14.86 -10.79 5.34
N VAL A 60 -14.89 -10.80 6.67
CA VAL A 60 -14.04 -9.94 7.50
C VAL A 60 -13.39 -10.73 8.62
N ARG A 61 -12.10 -10.49 8.86
CA ARG A 61 -11.35 -11.05 10.00
C ARG A 61 -10.26 -10.11 10.48
N GLN A 62 -9.67 -10.41 11.62
CA GLN A 62 -8.58 -9.63 12.20
C GLN A 62 -7.34 -10.49 12.41
N LEU A 63 -6.18 -9.95 12.06
CA LEU A 63 -4.87 -10.48 12.43
C LEU A 63 -4.34 -9.67 13.62
N LYS A 64 -3.76 -10.37 14.60
CA LYS A 64 -3.05 -9.73 15.71
C LYS A 64 -1.57 -9.72 15.39
N LEU A 65 -1.07 -8.59 14.91
CA LEU A 65 0.34 -8.41 14.62
C LEU A 65 1.01 -7.53 15.68
N ASN A 66 2.31 -7.70 15.82
CA ASN A 66 3.14 -6.88 16.71
C ASN A 66 4.51 -6.75 16.07
N ARG A 67 4.82 -5.57 15.51
CA ARG A 67 6.11 -5.33 14.90
C ARG A 67 7.16 -5.17 16.01
N ASP A 68 8.26 -5.92 15.87
CA ASP A 68 9.43 -5.89 16.77
C ASP A 68 9.11 -6.19 18.25
N GLY A 69 7.96 -6.84 18.52
CA GLY A 69 7.54 -7.22 19.87
C GLY A 69 6.96 -6.10 20.74
N HIS A 70 7.03 -4.84 20.30
CA HIS A 70 6.59 -3.69 21.09
C HIS A 70 5.65 -2.72 20.37
N ARG A 71 5.44 -2.89 19.07
CA ARG A 71 4.52 -2.05 18.31
C ARG A 71 3.30 -2.88 17.88
N ALA A 72 2.25 -2.86 18.70
CA ALA A 72 1.00 -3.56 18.40
C ALA A 72 0.37 -3.01 17.11
N LEU A 73 0.09 -3.90 16.16
CA LEU A 73 -0.40 -3.54 14.84
C LEU A 73 -1.50 -4.52 14.39
N PRO A 74 -2.68 -4.51 15.02
CA PRO A 74 -3.78 -5.35 14.58
C PRO A 74 -4.21 -4.91 13.17
N VAL A 75 -4.50 -5.89 12.30
CA VAL A 75 -4.90 -5.66 10.90
C VAL A 75 -6.28 -6.22 10.68
N VAL A 76 -7.19 -5.42 10.15
CA VAL A 76 -8.50 -5.87 9.69
C VAL A 76 -8.39 -6.26 8.22
N LEU A 77 -8.93 -7.42 7.87
CA LEU A 77 -8.96 -7.95 6.52
C LEU A 77 -10.41 -8.03 6.03
N TRP A 78 -10.70 -7.43 4.87
CA TRP A 78 -11.89 -7.71 4.08
C TRP A 78 -11.47 -8.53 2.87
N TYR A 79 -12.22 -9.56 2.54
CA TYR A 79 -11.85 -10.48 1.46
C TYR A 79 -13.06 -11.05 0.72
N PRO A 80 -12.89 -11.45 -0.54
CA PRO A 80 -13.93 -12.15 -1.28
C PRO A 80 -14.34 -13.44 -0.57
N ALA A 81 -15.62 -13.60 -0.28
CA ALA A 81 -16.17 -14.73 0.41
C ALA A 81 -17.19 -15.47 -0.46
N ARG A 82 -17.45 -16.74 -0.11
CA ARG A 82 -18.53 -17.52 -0.69
C ARG A 82 -19.88 -17.04 -0.13
N GLY A 83 -20.91 -17.04 -0.97
CA GLY A 83 -22.25 -16.63 -0.60
C GLY A 83 -22.83 -15.57 -1.53
N ALA A 84 -24.00 -15.04 -1.17
CA ALA A 84 -24.69 -14.03 -1.96
C ALA A 84 -24.04 -12.66 -1.78
N ALA A 85 -23.73 -11.98 -2.89
CA ALA A 85 -23.18 -10.61 -2.87
C ALA A 85 -24.22 -9.59 -2.35
N GLY A 86 -23.72 -8.45 -1.84
CA GLY A 86 -24.55 -7.30 -1.45
C GLY A 86 -24.97 -7.26 0.01
N GLY A 87 -24.69 -8.30 0.80
CA GLY A 87 -24.86 -8.28 2.25
C GLY A 87 -23.78 -7.51 3.01
N ALA A 88 -23.98 -7.33 4.32
CA ALA A 88 -22.93 -6.83 5.21
C ALA A 88 -21.76 -7.83 5.28
N PRO A 89 -20.53 -7.36 5.53
CA PRO A 89 -19.39 -8.26 5.74
C PRO A 89 -19.63 -9.25 6.87
N GLU A 90 -19.38 -10.53 6.61
CA GLU A 90 -19.58 -11.61 7.57
C GLU A 90 -18.25 -12.00 8.23
N ARG A 91 -18.26 -12.14 9.57
CA ARG A 91 -17.06 -12.55 10.31
C ARG A 91 -16.68 -13.99 9.95
N SER A 92 -15.40 -14.17 9.59
CA SER A 92 -14.80 -15.48 9.29
C SER A 92 -15.56 -16.27 8.20
N ALA A 93 -16.25 -15.58 7.27
CA ALA A 93 -16.92 -16.24 6.15
C ALA A 93 -15.90 -17.06 5.34
N PRO A 94 -16.28 -18.21 4.76
CA PRO A 94 -15.39 -18.99 3.91
C PRO A 94 -14.91 -18.19 2.71
N THR A 95 -13.60 -18.20 2.46
CA THR A 95 -13.00 -17.49 1.32
C THR A 95 -13.52 -18.04 -0.01
N ALA A 96 -13.79 -17.15 -0.95
CA ALA A 96 -14.18 -17.53 -2.32
C ALA A 96 -13.03 -18.24 -3.05
N ASP A 97 -13.38 -19.00 -4.08
CA ASP A 97 -12.37 -19.61 -4.95
C ASP A 97 -11.74 -18.56 -5.86
N GLY A 98 -10.42 -18.66 -6.07
CA GLY A 98 -9.65 -17.74 -6.88
C GLY A 98 -8.37 -17.28 -6.18
N ARG A 99 -7.57 -16.49 -6.88
CA ARG A 99 -6.40 -15.78 -6.33
C ARG A 99 -6.64 -14.28 -6.46
N PHE A 100 -6.61 -13.60 -5.35
CA PHE A 100 -7.01 -12.20 -5.24
C PHE A 100 -5.81 -11.30 -4.96
N PRO A 101 -5.62 -10.20 -5.69
CA PRO A 101 -4.64 -9.17 -5.37
C PRO A 101 -4.87 -8.56 -3.99
N VAL A 102 -3.80 -8.04 -3.39
CA VAL A 102 -3.83 -7.44 -2.05
C VAL A 102 -3.78 -5.93 -2.15
N VAL A 103 -4.63 -5.25 -1.39
CA VAL A 103 -4.62 -3.79 -1.23
C VAL A 103 -4.39 -3.47 0.24
N MET A 104 -3.27 -2.83 0.55
CA MET A 104 -3.02 -2.28 1.89
C MET A 104 -3.72 -0.94 2.02
N PHE A 105 -4.48 -0.70 3.11
CA PHE A 105 -5.18 0.56 3.32
C PHE A 105 -4.77 1.20 4.65
N SER A 106 -4.35 2.45 4.60
CA SER A 106 -3.94 3.27 5.75
C SER A 106 -5.02 4.29 6.12
N HIS A 107 -5.52 4.24 7.36
CA HIS A 107 -6.55 5.15 7.85
C HIS A 107 -6.00 6.54 8.18
N GLY A 108 -6.87 7.54 8.27
CA GLY A 108 -6.55 8.92 8.68
C GLY A 108 -6.31 9.07 10.18
N LEU A 109 -5.82 10.26 10.58
CA LEU A 109 -5.63 10.60 11.99
C LEU A 109 -6.97 10.59 12.74
N GLY A 110 -6.99 9.94 13.89
CA GLY A 110 -8.19 9.80 14.73
C GLY A 110 -9.25 8.84 14.18
N ALA A 111 -8.98 8.17 13.04
CA ALA A 111 -9.85 7.17 12.45
C ALA A 111 -9.37 5.74 12.72
N GLN A 112 -10.12 4.76 12.27
CA GLN A 112 -9.79 3.34 12.37
C GLN A 112 -10.23 2.61 11.09
N PRO A 113 -9.70 1.41 10.80
CA PRO A 113 -10.02 0.68 9.58
C PRO A 113 -11.51 0.51 9.30
N GLU A 114 -12.30 0.26 10.34
CA GLU A 114 -13.74 0.01 10.25
C GLU A 114 -14.54 1.23 9.76
N ASP A 115 -14.04 2.45 9.97
CA ASP A 115 -14.67 3.68 9.49
C ASP A 115 -14.73 3.75 7.96
N TYR A 116 -13.82 3.04 7.29
CA TYR A 116 -13.71 2.94 5.83
C TYR A 116 -14.43 1.72 5.25
N GLN A 117 -15.12 0.93 6.06
CA GLN A 117 -15.83 -0.27 5.60
C GLN A 117 -16.71 -0.05 4.37
N PRO A 118 -17.44 1.08 4.20
CA PRO A 118 -18.24 1.32 3.00
C PRO A 118 -17.44 1.27 1.69
N LEU A 119 -16.19 1.75 1.68
CA LEU A 119 -15.28 1.67 0.54
C LEU A 119 -14.59 0.30 0.45
N LEU A 120 -13.97 -0.15 1.58
CA LEU A 120 -13.13 -1.35 1.59
C LEU A 120 -13.92 -2.62 1.28
N SER A 121 -15.21 -2.70 1.72
CA SER A 121 -16.10 -3.79 1.35
C SER A 121 -16.43 -3.81 -0.15
N ARG A 122 -16.50 -2.66 -0.82
CA ARG A 122 -16.72 -2.59 -2.27
C ARG A 122 -15.52 -3.13 -3.04
N TRP A 123 -14.29 -2.85 -2.57
CA TRP A 123 -13.08 -3.43 -3.15
C TRP A 123 -13.03 -4.95 -2.92
N ALA A 124 -13.35 -5.41 -1.71
CA ALA A 124 -13.40 -6.84 -1.43
C ALA A 124 -14.46 -7.55 -2.29
N ALA A 125 -15.66 -6.97 -2.41
CA ALA A 125 -16.71 -7.50 -3.29
C ALA A 125 -16.30 -7.49 -4.77
N ALA A 126 -15.37 -6.62 -5.19
CA ALA A 126 -14.86 -6.56 -6.56
C ALA A 126 -13.70 -7.54 -6.84
N GLY A 127 -13.27 -8.32 -5.82
CA GLY A 127 -12.25 -9.36 -5.98
C GLY A 127 -10.88 -8.98 -5.44
N PHE A 128 -10.78 -8.14 -4.42
CA PHE A 128 -9.50 -7.79 -3.77
C PHE A 128 -9.48 -8.24 -2.31
N VAL A 129 -8.32 -8.65 -1.80
CA VAL A 129 -8.10 -8.77 -0.36
C VAL A 129 -7.61 -7.43 0.14
N VAL A 130 -8.35 -6.80 1.04
CA VAL A 130 -8.01 -5.48 1.59
C VAL A 130 -7.54 -5.65 3.02
N ALA A 131 -6.33 -5.20 3.32
CA ALA A 131 -5.71 -5.30 4.63
C ALA A 131 -5.46 -3.89 5.19
N ALA A 132 -6.06 -3.59 6.33
CA ALA A 132 -5.95 -2.27 6.94
C ALA A 132 -5.38 -2.37 8.37
N PRO A 133 -4.13 -1.95 8.58
CA PRO A 133 -3.55 -1.83 9.92
C PRO A 133 -4.26 -0.76 10.75
N ARG A 134 -4.40 -1.02 12.07
CA ARG A 134 -4.74 0.00 13.05
C ARG A 134 -3.45 0.52 13.67
N PHE A 135 -3.08 1.74 13.32
CA PHE A 135 -1.83 2.34 13.78
C PHE A 135 -1.92 2.80 15.24
N PRO A 136 -0.92 2.50 16.08
CA PRO A 136 -1.02 2.71 17.54
C PRO A 136 -1.14 4.17 17.96
N HIS A 137 -0.57 5.12 17.18
CA HIS A 137 -0.50 6.53 17.56
C HIS A 137 -1.42 7.46 16.74
N THR A 138 -2.10 6.94 15.72
CA THR A 138 -2.99 7.75 14.87
C THR A 138 -4.42 7.22 14.81
N SER A 139 -4.72 6.07 15.44
CA SER A 139 -6.07 5.52 15.46
C SER A 139 -6.97 6.19 16.50
N THR A 140 -8.28 5.96 16.37
CA THR A 140 -9.28 6.40 17.36
C THR A 140 -8.88 5.96 18.77
N GLY A 141 -8.86 6.91 19.71
CA GLY A 141 -8.51 6.67 21.11
C GLY A 141 -6.99 6.58 21.39
N SER A 142 -6.13 6.81 20.41
CA SER A 142 -4.69 6.93 20.61
C SER A 142 -4.28 8.33 21.10
N ASP A 143 -2.97 8.55 21.28
CA ASP A 143 -2.40 9.86 21.65
C ASP A 143 -2.48 10.91 20.53
N GLY A 144 -2.90 10.55 19.33
CA GLY A 144 -3.06 11.47 18.20
C GLY A 144 -1.75 12.03 17.64
N ASN A 145 -0.65 11.30 17.78
CA ASN A 145 0.65 11.74 17.29
C ASN A 145 0.74 11.64 15.75
N VAL A 146 0.47 12.76 15.08
CA VAL A 146 0.50 12.83 13.60
C VAL A 146 1.89 12.50 13.03
N LEU A 147 2.98 12.75 13.74
CA LEU A 147 4.33 12.46 13.26
C LEU A 147 4.61 10.94 13.17
N ASP A 148 3.76 10.10 13.76
CA ASP A 148 3.86 8.66 13.59
C ASP A 148 3.67 8.19 12.14
N VAL A 149 3.13 9.05 11.25
CA VAL A 149 3.06 8.78 9.81
C VAL A 149 4.43 8.48 9.19
N LEU A 150 5.52 8.95 9.80
CA LEU A 150 6.88 8.65 9.34
C LEU A 150 7.30 7.20 9.62
N ASN A 151 6.70 6.54 10.62
CA ASN A 151 6.92 5.13 10.95
C ASN A 151 5.97 4.18 10.19
N GLN A 152 4.84 4.70 9.74
CA GLN A 152 3.77 3.88 9.15
C GLN A 152 4.13 3.18 7.84
N PRO A 153 4.98 3.71 6.93
CA PRO A 153 5.42 2.94 5.77
C PRO A 153 6.09 1.60 6.17
N ALA A 154 6.91 1.59 7.21
CA ALA A 154 7.52 0.37 7.73
C ALA A 154 6.49 -0.57 8.41
N ASP A 155 5.45 -0.01 9.07
CA ASP A 155 4.32 -0.80 9.60
C ASP A 155 3.56 -1.50 8.48
N VAL A 156 3.25 -0.77 7.40
CA VAL A 156 2.52 -1.31 6.26
C VAL A 156 3.34 -2.40 5.55
N SER A 157 4.63 -2.17 5.32
CA SER A 157 5.54 -3.17 4.74
C SER A 157 5.62 -4.44 5.60
N TYR A 158 5.71 -4.29 6.92
CA TYR A 158 5.66 -5.42 7.85
C TYR A 158 4.32 -6.16 7.79
N ALA A 159 3.20 -5.42 7.87
CA ALA A 159 1.86 -6.01 7.80
C ALA A 159 1.62 -6.73 6.47
N LEU A 160 2.06 -6.14 5.35
CA LEU A 160 2.01 -6.76 4.02
C LEU A 160 2.75 -8.10 4.02
N THR A 161 3.97 -8.17 4.58
CA THR A 161 4.74 -9.42 4.67
C THR A 161 3.93 -10.49 5.42
N GLN A 162 3.30 -10.14 6.53
CA GLN A 162 2.50 -11.09 7.33
C GLN A 162 1.21 -11.52 6.60
N VAL A 163 0.57 -10.61 5.86
CA VAL A 163 -0.63 -10.91 5.06
C VAL A 163 -0.27 -11.85 3.91
N LEU A 164 0.78 -11.55 3.15
CA LEU A 164 1.20 -12.41 2.03
C LEU A 164 1.64 -13.81 2.50
N ALA A 165 2.26 -13.92 3.66
CA ALA A 165 2.63 -15.20 4.26
C ALA A 165 1.43 -16.10 4.60
N ALA A 166 0.21 -15.55 4.67
CA ALA A 166 -1.00 -16.34 4.85
C ALA A 166 -1.28 -17.29 3.67
N ASP A 167 -0.82 -16.93 2.46
CA ASP A 167 -0.97 -17.77 1.26
C ASP A 167 -0.25 -19.12 1.36
N GLU A 168 0.82 -19.18 2.15
CA GLU A 168 1.64 -20.38 2.33
C GLU A 168 1.24 -21.22 3.56
N LYS A 169 0.34 -20.73 4.41
CA LYS A 169 -0.07 -21.39 5.66
C LYS A 169 -1.29 -22.29 5.41
N PRO A 170 -1.18 -23.63 5.47
CA PRO A 170 -2.28 -24.56 5.16
C PRO A 170 -3.54 -24.33 6.00
N ASP A 171 -3.39 -23.90 7.25
CA ASP A 171 -4.50 -23.67 8.18
C ASP A 171 -5.08 -22.25 8.10
N ASP A 172 -4.52 -21.37 7.26
CA ASP A 172 -5.05 -20.01 7.08
C ASP A 172 -6.18 -20.01 6.02
N PRO A 173 -7.31 -19.35 6.30
CA PRO A 173 -8.41 -19.23 5.31
C PRO A 173 -8.01 -18.62 3.96
N LEU A 174 -6.88 -17.91 3.90
CA LEU A 174 -6.33 -17.33 2.67
C LEU A 174 -5.25 -18.19 2.00
N HIS A 175 -5.03 -19.43 2.48
CA HIS A 175 -4.08 -20.36 1.88
C HIS A 175 -4.39 -20.62 0.40
N GLY A 176 -3.41 -20.35 -0.48
CA GLY A 176 -3.54 -20.47 -1.93
C GLY A 176 -4.53 -19.48 -2.57
N ARG A 177 -4.92 -18.40 -1.87
CA ARG A 177 -5.94 -17.43 -2.32
C ARG A 177 -5.39 -16.05 -2.65
N LEU A 178 -4.11 -15.77 -2.41
CA LEU A 178 -3.51 -14.48 -2.66
C LEU A 178 -2.73 -14.47 -3.98
N ALA A 179 -2.91 -13.44 -4.79
CA ALA A 179 -2.00 -13.10 -5.88
C ALA A 179 -0.86 -12.26 -5.28
N VAL A 180 0.12 -12.96 -4.68
CA VAL A 180 1.18 -12.36 -3.84
C VAL A 180 2.12 -11.42 -4.59
N ASP A 181 2.11 -11.47 -5.91
CA ASP A 181 2.85 -10.63 -6.85
C ASP A 181 2.03 -9.43 -7.38
N ARG A 182 0.86 -9.14 -6.80
CA ARG A 182 -0.06 -8.08 -7.23
C ARG A 182 -0.58 -7.31 -6.04
N VAL A 183 0.11 -6.24 -5.72
CA VAL A 183 -0.13 -5.49 -4.49
C VAL A 183 -0.27 -4.00 -4.78
N ALA A 184 -1.27 -3.36 -4.15
CA ALA A 184 -1.38 -1.91 -4.12
C ALA A 184 -1.39 -1.37 -2.69
N ALA A 185 -1.05 -0.10 -2.54
CA ALA A 185 -1.25 0.65 -1.31
C ALA A 185 -2.26 1.77 -1.53
N ALA A 186 -3.07 2.03 -0.52
CA ALA A 186 -4.03 3.12 -0.50
C ALA A 186 -4.10 3.75 0.89
N GLY A 187 -4.54 5.01 0.98
CA GLY A 187 -4.75 5.61 2.29
C GLY A 187 -5.36 7.00 2.22
N HIS A 188 -5.98 7.40 3.33
CA HIS A 188 -6.70 8.66 3.47
C HIS A 188 -6.02 9.59 4.46
N SER A 189 -5.91 10.89 4.13
CA SER A 189 -5.40 11.92 5.04
C SER A 189 -3.97 11.58 5.54
N ALA A 190 -3.76 11.40 6.84
CA ALA A 190 -2.52 10.89 7.41
C ALA A 190 -2.10 9.55 6.78
N GLY A 191 -3.04 8.64 6.52
CA GLY A 191 -2.79 7.40 5.76
C GLY A 191 -2.45 7.63 4.30
N GLY A 192 -2.91 8.74 3.70
CA GLY A 192 -2.47 9.20 2.39
C GLY A 192 -0.99 9.59 2.38
N VAL A 193 -0.52 10.27 3.44
CA VAL A 193 0.92 10.54 3.65
C VAL A 193 1.70 9.23 3.76
N THR A 194 1.19 8.26 4.54
CA THR A 194 1.78 6.92 4.66
C THR A 194 1.89 6.25 3.28
N THR A 195 0.83 6.36 2.45
CA THR A 195 0.84 5.81 1.09
C THR A 195 1.90 6.48 0.22
N VAL A 196 2.01 7.81 0.22
CA VAL A 196 3.09 8.53 -0.47
C VAL A 196 4.45 8.05 0.01
N GLY A 197 4.63 7.89 1.33
CA GLY A 197 5.86 7.37 1.94
C GLY A 197 6.30 6.01 1.41
N LEU A 198 5.34 5.13 1.12
CA LEU A 198 5.59 3.80 0.54
C LEU A 198 6.11 3.84 -0.92
N PHE A 199 6.04 4.98 -1.59
CA PHE A 199 6.57 5.20 -2.94
C PHE A 199 7.75 6.19 -2.96
N THR A 200 8.15 6.71 -1.79
CA THR A 200 9.25 7.67 -1.62
C THR A 200 10.25 7.17 -0.57
N ALA A 201 10.39 7.83 0.57
CA ALA A 201 11.40 7.53 1.60
C ALA A 201 11.29 6.11 2.21
N GLY A 202 10.08 5.54 2.28
CA GLY A 202 9.84 4.18 2.77
C GLY A 202 9.48 3.20 1.65
N ARG A 203 10.06 3.36 0.47
CA ARG A 203 9.76 2.57 -0.73
C ARG A 203 9.65 1.07 -0.45
N ASP A 204 8.50 0.49 -0.82
CA ASP A 204 8.29 -0.95 -0.86
C ASP A 204 8.17 -1.41 -2.32
N GLU A 205 9.17 -2.15 -2.81
CA GLU A 205 9.26 -2.55 -4.23
C GLU A 205 8.21 -3.59 -4.65
N ARG A 206 7.42 -4.12 -3.70
CA ARG A 206 6.33 -5.05 -4.00
C ARG A 206 5.08 -4.37 -4.51
N LEU A 207 5.01 -3.03 -4.40
CA LEU A 207 3.82 -2.26 -4.74
C LEU A 207 3.75 -1.94 -6.23
N ASP A 208 2.70 -2.40 -6.88
CA ASP A 208 2.41 -2.17 -8.31
C ASP A 208 1.60 -0.89 -8.56
N ALA A 209 0.88 -0.37 -7.57
CA ALA A 209 0.04 0.82 -7.73
C ALA A 209 -0.24 1.51 -6.40
N GLY A 210 -0.60 2.81 -6.45
CA GLY A 210 -1.00 3.60 -5.29
C GLY A 210 -2.31 4.36 -5.47
N ILE A 211 -3.08 4.50 -4.38
CA ILE A 211 -4.26 5.38 -4.33
C ILE A 211 -4.14 6.31 -3.12
N VAL A 212 -4.09 7.62 -3.37
CA VAL A 212 -3.93 8.65 -2.34
C VAL A 212 -5.22 9.45 -2.23
N PHE A 213 -5.91 9.34 -1.09
CA PHE A 213 -7.12 10.11 -0.79
C PHE A 213 -6.77 11.28 0.13
N ALA A 214 -6.94 12.50 -0.33
CA ALA A 214 -6.73 13.72 0.45
C ALA A 214 -5.41 13.71 1.25
N GLY A 215 -4.32 13.22 0.65
CA GLY A 215 -3.01 13.07 1.25
C GLY A 215 -2.01 14.11 0.76
N THR A 216 -0.93 14.28 1.54
CA THR A 216 0.21 15.15 1.20
C THR A 216 1.53 14.39 1.35
N ALA A 217 2.66 15.10 1.15
CA ALA A 217 4.00 14.55 1.35
C ALA A 217 4.63 14.95 2.69
N LEU A 218 3.82 15.20 3.72
CA LEU A 218 4.27 15.66 5.05
C LEU A 218 5.41 14.75 5.59
N GLY A 219 6.63 15.27 5.61
CA GLY A 219 7.79 14.57 6.16
C GLY A 219 8.33 13.38 5.35
N VAL A 220 7.54 12.80 4.42
CA VAL A 220 7.96 11.65 3.58
C VAL A 220 8.56 12.09 2.23
N GLY A 221 8.37 13.37 1.86
CA GLY A 221 8.93 13.96 0.63
C GLY A 221 8.23 13.48 -0.65
N THR A 222 8.72 13.97 -1.78
CA THR A 222 8.20 13.68 -3.14
C THR A 222 9.26 13.06 -4.05
N ALA A 223 10.32 12.49 -3.49
CA ALA A 223 11.36 11.80 -4.24
C ALA A 223 10.88 10.38 -4.59
N PHE A 224 9.93 10.30 -5.53
CA PHE A 224 9.45 9.03 -6.06
C PHE A 224 10.58 8.30 -6.79
N ALA A 225 10.81 7.03 -6.45
CA ALA A 225 11.92 6.24 -6.97
C ALA A 225 11.51 4.79 -7.19
N GLY A 226 12.36 4.02 -7.91
CA GLY A 226 12.14 2.61 -8.21
C GLY A 226 11.30 2.38 -9.46
N ALA A 227 10.73 1.17 -9.58
CA ALA A 227 9.90 0.80 -10.72
C ALA A 227 8.64 1.69 -10.80
N ALA A 228 8.20 1.98 -12.04
CA ALA A 228 6.98 2.75 -12.26
C ALA A 228 5.76 2.05 -11.65
N ALA A 229 5.04 2.77 -10.79
CA ALA A 229 3.82 2.32 -10.16
C ALA A 229 2.73 3.38 -10.40
N PRO A 230 1.71 3.11 -11.21
CA PRO A 230 0.63 4.06 -11.47
C PRO A 230 0.00 4.59 -10.18
N GLN A 231 -0.36 5.86 -10.16
CA GLN A 231 -0.93 6.54 -8.99
C GLN A 231 -2.30 7.16 -9.33
N LEU A 232 -3.28 6.92 -8.47
CA LEU A 232 -4.56 7.60 -8.51
C LEU A 232 -4.70 8.50 -7.27
N PHE A 233 -4.90 9.79 -7.49
CA PHE A 233 -5.22 10.73 -6.43
C PHE A 233 -6.72 11.00 -6.42
N VAL A 234 -7.31 11.08 -5.23
CA VAL A 234 -8.72 11.44 -5.03
C VAL A 234 -8.77 12.55 -4.00
N HIS A 235 -9.31 13.73 -4.37
CA HIS A 235 -9.30 14.86 -3.45
C HIS A 235 -10.52 15.75 -3.63
N GLY A 236 -11.08 16.21 -2.52
CA GLY A 236 -12.14 17.22 -2.51
C GLY A 236 -11.58 18.62 -2.71
N GLN A 237 -12.18 19.43 -3.60
CA GLN A 237 -11.74 20.82 -3.78
C GLN A 237 -12.24 21.76 -2.67
N ALA A 238 -13.22 21.31 -1.88
CA ALA A 238 -13.71 22.00 -0.68
C ALA A 238 -13.17 21.37 0.61
N ASP A 239 -12.00 20.73 0.55
CA ASP A 239 -11.33 20.14 1.71
C ASP A 239 -10.73 21.26 2.58
N GLU A 240 -11.26 21.42 3.80
CA GLU A 240 -10.81 22.42 4.78
C GLU A 240 -9.75 21.87 5.76
N VAL A 241 -9.39 20.58 5.66
CA VAL A 241 -8.40 19.91 6.55
C VAL A 241 -7.06 19.75 5.85
N VAL A 242 -7.09 19.26 4.61
CA VAL A 242 -5.91 19.11 3.75
C VAL A 242 -6.16 19.87 2.46
N ASP A 243 -5.46 20.98 2.30
CA ASP A 243 -5.59 21.83 1.13
C ASP A 243 -5.43 21.02 -0.17
N TYR A 244 -6.40 21.16 -1.07
CA TYR A 244 -6.38 20.54 -2.40
C TYR A 244 -5.07 20.83 -3.16
N ALA A 245 -4.54 22.08 -3.07
CA ALA A 245 -3.29 22.44 -3.72
C ALA A 245 -2.09 21.65 -3.18
N ALA A 246 -2.10 21.29 -1.89
CA ALA A 246 -1.04 20.48 -1.30
C ALA A 246 -1.07 19.03 -1.82
N GLY A 247 -2.27 18.44 -1.97
CA GLY A 247 -2.43 17.13 -2.60
C GLY A 247 -2.08 17.15 -4.09
N LYS A 248 -2.48 18.22 -4.80
CA LYS A 248 -2.15 18.44 -6.22
C LYS A 248 -0.64 18.55 -6.44
N ALA A 249 0.09 19.20 -5.53
CA ALA A 249 1.55 19.31 -5.62
C ALA A 249 2.24 17.94 -5.53
N VAL A 250 1.71 17.02 -4.72
CA VAL A 250 2.23 15.63 -4.68
C VAL A 250 1.91 14.90 -5.98
N TYR A 251 0.68 15.01 -6.48
CA TYR A 251 0.28 14.48 -7.77
C TYR A 251 1.20 14.95 -8.90
N ASP A 252 1.49 16.26 -8.96
CA ASP A 252 2.35 16.84 -9.99
C ASP A 252 3.78 16.27 -9.95
N ALA A 253 4.29 15.95 -8.76
CA ALA A 253 5.62 15.41 -8.55
C ALA A 253 5.77 13.93 -8.94
N VAL A 254 4.68 13.16 -9.09
CA VAL A 254 4.74 11.76 -9.52
C VAL A 254 5.27 11.65 -10.94
N PRO A 255 6.36 10.89 -11.20
CA PRO A 255 6.95 10.77 -12.54
C PRO A 255 6.31 9.66 -13.39
N TRP A 256 5.40 8.87 -12.81
CA TRP A 256 4.77 7.70 -13.41
C TRP A 256 3.39 7.99 -13.99
N PRO A 257 2.75 7.03 -14.69
CA PRO A 257 1.34 7.16 -15.07
C PRO A 257 0.48 7.52 -13.87
N LYS A 258 -0.37 8.52 -14.01
CA LYS A 258 -1.14 9.07 -12.89
C LYS A 258 -2.48 9.64 -13.33
N ALA A 259 -3.44 9.66 -12.43
CA ALA A 259 -4.68 10.40 -12.60
C ALA A 259 -5.09 11.09 -11.31
N MET A 260 -5.86 12.17 -11.43
CA MET A 260 -6.44 12.89 -10.30
C MET A 260 -7.94 13.01 -10.46
N LEU A 261 -8.68 12.34 -9.57
CA LEU A 261 -10.11 12.48 -9.42
C LEU A 261 -10.39 13.62 -8.45
N SER A 262 -10.90 14.73 -8.97
CA SER A 262 -11.25 15.92 -8.17
C SER A 262 -12.74 16.00 -7.96
N LEU A 263 -13.18 16.16 -6.71
CA LEU A 263 -14.57 16.36 -6.35
C LEU A 263 -14.79 17.85 -6.02
N PRO A 264 -15.41 18.65 -6.91
CA PRO A 264 -15.52 20.12 -6.73
C PRO A 264 -16.22 20.54 -5.43
N LYS A 265 -17.17 19.73 -4.95
CA LYS A 265 -17.90 19.95 -3.69
C LYS A 265 -17.53 18.95 -2.60
N GLY A 266 -16.48 18.16 -2.82
CA GLY A 266 -16.01 17.17 -1.87
C GLY A 266 -15.26 17.84 -0.72
N ASP A 267 -15.56 17.41 0.49
CA ASP A 267 -14.83 17.72 1.70
C ASP A 267 -13.73 16.65 1.97
N HIS A 268 -13.14 16.68 3.17
CA HIS A 268 -12.01 15.85 3.54
C HIS A 268 -12.28 14.32 3.52
N GLY A 269 -13.51 13.84 3.67
CA GLY A 269 -13.69 12.40 3.83
C GLY A 269 -15.08 11.82 3.59
N ARG A 270 -16.12 12.60 3.40
CA ARG A 270 -17.50 12.07 3.28
C ARG A 270 -17.69 11.09 2.14
N ALA A 271 -17.02 11.31 1.01
CA ALA A 271 -17.05 10.40 -0.13
C ALA A 271 -16.51 8.98 0.19
N LEU A 272 -15.72 8.84 1.26
CA LEU A 272 -15.11 7.58 1.69
C LEU A 272 -15.84 6.93 2.87
N LEU A 273 -16.48 7.76 3.71
CA LEU A 273 -17.03 7.34 5.00
C LEU A 273 -18.54 7.08 4.94
N THR A 274 -19.27 7.78 4.09
CA THR A 274 -20.72 7.68 4.01
C THR A 274 -21.17 7.09 2.68
N ASP A 275 -22.22 6.28 2.68
CA ASP A 275 -22.82 5.79 1.44
C ASP A 275 -23.61 6.91 0.77
N GLY A 276 -23.27 7.20 -0.48
CA GLY A 276 -23.85 8.27 -1.27
C GLY A 276 -23.37 8.25 -2.71
N ALA A 277 -23.78 9.26 -3.50
CA ALA A 277 -23.40 9.34 -4.91
C ALA A 277 -21.89 9.57 -5.08
N ALA A 278 -21.28 10.38 -4.23
CA ALA A 278 -19.83 10.63 -4.26
C ALA A 278 -19.04 9.34 -3.95
N LEU A 279 -19.40 8.61 -2.89
CA LEU A 279 -18.77 7.32 -2.58
C LEU A 279 -18.91 6.33 -3.75
N ARG A 280 -20.04 6.30 -4.46
CA ARG A 280 -20.18 5.43 -5.63
C ARG A 280 -19.19 5.78 -6.73
N VAL A 281 -19.07 7.07 -7.10
CA VAL A 281 -18.11 7.52 -8.10
C VAL A 281 -16.68 7.17 -7.69
N VAL A 282 -16.29 7.46 -6.45
CA VAL A 282 -14.97 7.13 -5.91
C VAL A 282 -14.72 5.62 -5.94
N ALA A 283 -15.68 4.83 -5.47
CA ALA A 283 -15.54 3.37 -5.42
C ALA A 283 -15.44 2.75 -6.82
N ASP A 284 -16.30 3.18 -7.77
CA ASP A 284 -16.29 2.66 -9.13
C ASP A 284 -14.95 3.03 -9.83
N THR A 285 -14.50 4.30 -9.71
CA THR A 285 -13.22 4.74 -10.27
C THR A 285 -12.03 3.97 -9.70
N THR A 286 -11.99 3.80 -8.38
CA THR A 286 -10.88 3.08 -7.72
C THR A 286 -10.90 1.59 -8.02
N VAL A 287 -12.09 0.96 -8.17
CA VAL A 287 -12.21 -0.44 -8.60
C VAL A 287 -11.67 -0.61 -10.02
N GLU A 288 -12.02 0.28 -10.97
CA GLU A 288 -11.50 0.17 -12.34
C GLU A 288 -9.98 0.42 -12.40
N PHE A 289 -9.47 1.34 -11.58
CA PHE A 289 -8.02 1.56 -11.44
C PHE A 289 -7.30 0.31 -10.91
N LEU A 290 -7.80 -0.30 -9.84
CA LEU A 290 -7.24 -1.52 -9.25
C LEU A 290 -7.36 -2.72 -10.20
N ARG A 291 -8.46 -2.85 -10.96
CA ARG A 291 -8.63 -3.88 -11.98
C ARG A 291 -7.60 -3.74 -13.10
N TRP A 292 -7.38 -2.52 -13.57
CA TRP A 292 -6.35 -2.28 -14.57
C TRP A 292 -4.96 -2.61 -14.04
N THR A 293 -4.60 -2.10 -12.88
CA THR A 293 -3.22 -2.21 -12.37
C THR A 293 -2.90 -3.61 -11.84
N LEU A 294 -3.83 -4.25 -11.13
CA LEU A 294 -3.56 -5.51 -10.44
C LEU A 294 -4.03 -6.75 -11.21
N TYR A 295 -5.07 -6.64 -12.04
CA TYR A 295 -5.50 -7.75 -12.92
C TYR A 295 -5.02 -7.59 -14.37
N ALA A 296 -4.34 -6.47 -14.71
CA ALA A 296 -3.99 -6.10 -16.08
C ALA A 296 -5.22 -6.02 -17.02
N ASP A 297 -6.39 -5.66 -16.49
CA ASP A 297 -7.63 -5.52 -17.25
C ASP A 297 -7.63 -4.21 -18.06
N ALA A 298 -7.25 -4.30 -19.34
CA ALA A 298 -7.25 -3.15 -20.24
C ALA A 298 -8.66 -2.57 -20.48
N ALA A 299 -9.72 -3.36 -20.32
CA ALA A 299 -11.08 -2.86 -20.44
C ALA A 299 -11.46 -1.98 -19.25
N ALA A 300 -10.98 -2.31 -18.04
CA ALA A 300 -11.13 -1.48 -16.86
C ALA A 300 -10.49 -0.10 -17.05
N LYS A 301 -9.27 -0.03 -17.58
CA LYS A 301 -8.62 1.25 -17.92
C LYS A 301 -9.49 2.11 -18.85
N ARG A 302 -10.11 1.51 -19.86
CA ARG A 302 -10.98 2.24 -20.81
C ARG A 302 -12.29 2.72 -20.18
N ARG A 303 -12.83 2.01 -19.16
CA ARG A 303 -14.07 2.41 -18.47
C ARG A 303 -13.82 3.51 -17.43
N LEU A 304 -12.63 3.57 -16.85
CA LEU A 304 -12.29 4.45 -15.73
C LEU A 304 -12.70 5.91 -15.95
N PRO A 305 -12.43 6.60 -17.10
CA PRO A 305 -12.83 8.00 -17.27
C PRO A 305 -14.36 8.20 -17.26
N ALA A 306 -15.12 7.26 -17.83
CA ALA A 306 -16.59 7.33 -17.82
C ALA A 306 -17.16 7.11 -16.41
N ASP A 307 -16.61 6.20 -15.64
CA ASP A 307 -17.02 5.96 -14.27
C ASP A 307 -16.65 7.12 -13.33
N ALA A 308 -15.47 7.70 -13.52
CA ALA A 308 -14.97 8.85 -12.77
C ALA A 308 -15.83 10.10 -12.92
N THR A 309 -16.39 10.32 -14.11
CA THR A 309 -17.16 11.53 -14.42
C THR A 309 -18.67 11.33 -14.40
N ARG A 310 -19.12 10.13 -14.03
CA ARG A 310 -20.55 9.78 -13.99
C ARG A 310 -21.33 10.71 -13.07
N GLY A 311 -22.39 11.30 -13.63
CA GLY A 311 -23.27 12.21 -12.90
C GLY A 311 -22.68 13.60 -12.61
N GLY A 312 -21.51 13.94 -13.15
CA GLY A 312 -20.90 15.26 -13.04
C GLY A 312 -20.47 15.65 -11.61
N LEU A 313 -20.26 14.65 -10.73
CA LEU A 313 -19.85 14.86 -9.34
C LEU A 313 -18.35 15.08 -9.19
N ALA A 314 -17.58 14.61 -10.15
CA ALA A 314 -16.13 14.72 -10.16
C ALA A 314 -15.60 15.01 -11.55
N THR A 315 -14.37 15.48 -11.63
CA THR A 315 -13.56 15.62 -12.83
C THR A 315 -12.33 14.73 -12.73
N LEU A 316 -11.84 14.29 -13.87
CA LEU A 316 -10.64 13.45 -13.95
C LEU A 316 -9.57 14.15 -14.79
N ASP A 317 -8.38 14.35 -14.19
CA ASP A 317 -7.15 14.69 -14.91
C ASP A 317 -6.42 13.36 -15.14
N ASP A 318 -6.39 12.88 -16.40
CA ASP A 318 -5.98 11.51 -16.77
C ASP A 318 -4.68 11.52 -17.57
N HIS A 319 -3.63 11.01 -16.94
CA HIS A 319 -2.30 10.74 -17.51
C HIS A 319 -1.86 9.29 -17.25
N LEU A 320 -2.80 8.35 -17.20
CA LEU A 320 -2.56 6.92 -17.00
C LEU A 320 -1.96 6.22 -18.22
#